data_f16b000c7ece8a7f73c776b3ec82cd6b
#
_entry.id   f16b000c7ece8a7f73c776b3ec82cd6b
#
_cell.length_a   1.000
_cell.length_b   1.000
_cell.length_c   1.000
_cell.angle_alpha   90.00
_cell.angle_beta   90.00
_cell.angle_gamma   90.00
#
_symmetry.space_group_name_H-M   'P 1'
#
loop_
_entity.id
_entity.type
_entity.pdbx_description
1 polymer ?
#
loop_
_entity_poly.entity_id
_entity_poly.type
_entity_poly.pdbx_seq_one_letter_code
_entity_poly.pdbx_strand_id
1 'polypeptide(L)'
;PTFVKEFRSAVEQAKTLGVSLQVILGLGDSPDFKSLIREIRNRQPPVTYWLVRGGDPSDFHAAQKQLSAIGQGSKMGVTRVTNFVDLNRARPESDLVQAVGFAINPQIHAFDHASIVESLPMHAEVVENARQFTGDRPLVIGPITMTPQLLDGNDEYGGLLRGGALPTFVDGRQVEPFTAAWTLGSLKYLADASVDSATFFETVGWNGLMDIDDVSARPQEFPSKPGSVF
;
A
#
# COMPACT_ATOMS: atom_id res chain seq x y z
N PRO A 1 -17.95 9.62 -10.47
CA PRO A 1 -17.34 8.38 -10.00
C PRO A 1 -16.81 8.56 -8.59
N THR A 2 -16.97 7.55 -7.73
CA THR A 2 -16.59 7.57 -6.32
C THR A 2 -15.10 7.90 -6.15
N PHE A 3 -14.26 7.30 -6.94
CA PHE A 3 -12.82 7.52 -7.03
C PHE A 3 -12.39 9.01 -7.14
N VAL A 4 -13.07 9.81 -7.98
CA VAL A 4 -12.72 11.25 -8.12
C VAL A 4 -13.00 12.01 -6.82
N LYS A 5 -14.06 11.65 -6.11
CA LYS A 5 -14.39 12.25 -4.82
C LYS A 5 -13.36 11.88 -3.77
N GLU A 6 -12.96 10.62 -3.72
CA GLU A 6 -11.94 10.12 -2.80
C GLU A 6 -10.59 10.76 -3.05
N PHE A 7 -10.16 10.83 -4.32
CA PHE A 7 -8.92 11.52 -4.70
C PHE A 7 -8.92 12.99 -4.29
N ARG A 8 -10.03 13.71 -4.51
CA ARG A 8 -10.18 15.10 -4.06
C ARG A 8 -10.02 15.23 -2.55
N SER A 9 -10.69 14.36 -1.80
CA SER A 9 -10.60 14.35 -0.34
C SER A 9 -9.17 14.13 0.13
N ALA A 10 -8.47 13.14 -0.44
CA ALA A 10 -7.08 12.85 -0.11
C ALA A 10 -6.15 14.04 -0.40
N VAL A 11 -6.35 14.72 -1.54
CA VAL A 11 -5.55 15.92 -1.89
C VAL A 11 -5.77 17.06 -0.89
N GLU A 12 -7.01 17.34 -0.51
CA GLU A 12 -7.31 18.41 0.47
C GLU A 12 -6.74 18.06 1.85
N GLN A 13 -6.86 16.81 2.28
CA GLN A 13 -6.27 16.34 3.55
C GLN A 13 -4.75 16.46 3.54
N ALA A 14 -4.09 16.02 2.46
CA ALA A 14 -2.63 16.12 2.32
C ALA A 14 -2.16 17.57 2.39
N LYS A 15 -2.84 18.49 1.72
CA LYS A 15 -2.54 19.92 1.79
C LYS A 15 -2.73 20.50 3.18
N THR A 16 -3.82 20.13 3.86
CA THR A 16 -4.12 20.59 5.21
C THR A 16 -3.07 20.10 6.21
N LEU A 17 -2.62 18.87 6.06
CA LEU A 17 -1.62 18.25 6.93
C LEU A 17 -0.18 18.62 6.55
N GLY A 18 0.05 19.26 5.40
CA GLY A 18 1.38 19.58 4.89
C GLY A 18 2.21 18.34 4.52
N VAL A 19 1.55 17.26 4.09
CA VAL A 19 2.17 16.00 3.70
C VAL A 19 2.04 15.74 2.20
N SER A 20 2.88 14.85 1.66
CA SER A 20 2.79 14.41 0.27
C SER A 20 2.07 13.08 0.16
N LEU A 21 1.53 12.82 -1.04
CA LEU A 21 0.84 11.59 -1.38
C LEU A 21 1.76 10.62 -2.13
N GLN A 22 1.54 9.35 -1.91
CA GLN A 22 1.95 8.26 -2.79
C GLN A 22 0.68 7.70 -3.43
N VAL A 23 0.63 7.68 -4.75
CA VAL A 23 -0.58 7.28 -5.48
C VAL A 23 -0.30 6.03 -6.29
N ILE A 24 -1.04 4.96 -6.00
CA ILE A 24 -0.99 3.72 -6.77
C ILE A 24 -2.06 3.80 -7.87
N LEU A 25 -1.64 3.65 -9.11
CA LEU A 25 -2.48 3.70 -10.30
C LEU A 25 -2.72 2.30 -10.84
N GLY A 26 -3.96 1.86 -10.84
CA GLY A 26 -4.41 0.73 -11.64
C GLY A 26 -4.75 1.23 -13.06
N LEU A 27 -3.98 0.81 -14.02
CA LEU A 27 -4.22 1.12 -15.43
C LEU A 27 -4.97 -0.08 -16.05
N GLY A 28 -6.29 0.00 -16.04
CA GLY A 28 -7.15 -0.81 -16.87
C GLY A 28 -7.81 0.10 -17.91
N ASP A 29 -8.66 -0.44 -18.78
CA ASP A 29 -9.47 0.31 -19.76
C ASP A 29 -10.48 1.28 -19.09
N SER A 30 -10.05 1.94 -18.05
CA SER A 30 -10.90 2.79 -17.24
C SER A 30 -11.06 4.17 -17.87
N PRO A 31 -12.30 4.59 -18.18
CA PRO A 31 -12.59 5.97 -18.58
C PRO A 31 -12.20 6.98 -17.49
N ASP A 32 -11.89 6.50 -16.30
CA ASP A 32 -11.57 7.31 -15.13
C ASP A 32 -10.17 7.94 -15.20
N PHE A 33 -9.24 7.38 -15.99
CA PHE A 33 -7.89 7.94 -16.10
C PHE A 33 -7.89 9.36 -16.68
N LYS A 34 -8.73 9.65 -17.67
CA LYS A 34 -8.89 11.02 -18.21
C LYS A 34 -9.45 11.99 -17.16
N SER A 35 -10.34 11.50 -16.31
CA SER A 35 -10.89 12.28 -15.20
C SER A 35 -9.83 12.56 -14.14
N LEU A 36 -8.99 11.57 -13.82
CA LEU A 36 -7.83 11.74 -12.93
C LEU A 36 -6.87 12.82 -13.46
N ILE A 37 -6.47 12.73 -14.70
CA ILE A 37 -5.57 13.72 -15.33
C ILE A 37 -6.14 15.14 -15.22
N ARG A 38 -7.44 15.32 -15.42
CA ARG A 38 -8.10 16.60 -15.24
C ARG A 38 -8.05 17.10 -13.80
N GLU A 39 -8.26 16.22 -12.82
CA GLU A 39 -8.14 16.57 -11.39
C GLU A 39 -6.73 16.95 -11.00
N ILE A 40 -5.73 16.20 -11.47
CA ILE A 40 -4.31 16.50 -11.22
C ILE A 40 -3.97 17.90 -11.74
N ARG A 41 -4.35 18.23 -12.98
CA ARG A 41 -4.12 19.55 -13.57
C ARG A 41 -4.75 20.69 -12.78
N ASN A 42 -6.00 20.48 -12.34
CA ASN A 42 -6.77 21.51 -11.65
C ASN A 42 -6.31 21.73 -10.20
N ARG A 43 -5.85 20.67 -9.54
CA ARG A 43 -5.60 20.71 -8.09
C ARG A 43 -4.13 20.72 -7.71
N GLN A 44 -3.24 20.34 -8.63
CA GLN A 44 -1.80 20.25 -8.40
C GLN A 44 -1.50 19.53 -7.06
N PRO A 45 -1.85 18.24 -6.95
CA PRO A 45 -1.72 17.50 -5.71
C PRO A 45 -0.25 17.36 -5.30
N PRO A 46 0.05 17.38 -3.99
CA PRO A 46 1.42 17.18 -3.50
C PRO A 46 1.78 15.69 -3.58
N VAL A 47 2.13 15.19 -4.75
CA VAL A 47 2.47 13.78 -4.94
C VAL A 47 3.98 13.61 -5.06
N THR A 48 4.56 12.72 -4.26
CA THR A 48 5.96 12.32 -4.34
C THR A 48 6.15 11.17 -5.32
N TYR A 49 5.29 10.16 -5.25
CA TYR A 49 5.38 8.98 -6.09
C TYR A 49 4.05 8.67 -6.79
N TRP A 50 4.12 8.49 -8.11
CA TRP A 50 3.09 7.84 -8.93
C TRP A 50 3.55 6.42 -9.22
N LEU A 51 2.90 5.44 -8.61
CA LEU A 51 3.28 4.04 -8.73
C LEU A 51 2.25 3.31 -9.60
N VAL A 52 2.67 2.86 -10.75
CA VAL A 52 1.82 2.07 -11.65
C VAL A 52 1.75 0.64 -11.14
N ARG A 53 0.54 0.18 -10.88
CA ARG A 53 0.25 -1.20 -10.52
C ARG A 53 0.31 -2.08 -11.76
N GLY A 54 0.99 -3.20 -11.66
CA GLY A 54 1.09 -4.12 -12.78
C GLY A 54 2.43 -4.01 -13.50
N GLY A 55 2.57 -4.66 -14.63
CA GLY A 55 3.86 -4.87 -15.24
C GLY A 55 3.89 -4.81 -16.73
N ASP A 56 2.80 -4.41 -17.38
CA ASP A 56 2.89 -4.18 -18.82
C ASP A 56 3.68 -2.88 -19.06
N PRO A 57 4.83 -2.95 -19.77
CA PRO A 57 5.60 -1.77 -20.11
C PRO A 57 4.82 -0.71 -20.90
N SER A 58 3.83 -1.13 -21.69
CA SER A 58 3.01 -0.21 -22.48
C SER A 58 2.14 0.66 -21.60
N ASP A 59 1.55 0.09 -20.55
CA ASP A 59 0.74 0.81 -19.57
C ASP A 59 1.57 1.83 -18.80
N PHE A 60 2.77 1.43 -18.36
CA PHE A 60 3.70 2.33 -17.70
C PHE A 60 4.07 3.53 -18.58
N HIS A 61 4.42 3.30 -19.85
CA HIS A 61 4.77 4.37 -20.79
C HIS A 61 3.58 5.31 -21.07
N ALA A 62 2.37 4.76 -21.21
CA ALA A 62 1.16 5.55 -21.41
C ALA A 62 0.88 6.48 -20.23
N ALA A 63 0.99 5.95 -19.00
CA ALA A 63 0.84 6.75 -17.77
C ALA A 63 1.95 7.80 -17.65
N GLN A 64 3.19 7.42 -17.87
CA GLN A 64 4.34 8.31 -17.78
C GLN A 64 4.20 9.50 -18.72
N LYS A 65 3.85 9.28 -19.98
CA LYS A 65 3.65 10.34 -20.98
C LYS A 65 2.63 11.38 -20.53
N GLN A 66 1.55 10.93 -19.86
CA GLN A 66 0.48 11.82 -19.43
C GLN A 66 0.80 12.53 -18.12
N LEU A 67 1.43 11.84 -17.18
CA LEU A 67 1.73 12.37 -15.84
C LEU A 67 2.98 13.26 -15.81
N SER A 68 4.02 12.94 -16.58
CA SER A 68 5.23 13.76 -16.69
C SER A 68 4.94 15.17 -17.18
N ALA A 69 3.89 15.34 -17.99
CA ALA A 69 3.45 16.65 -18.48
C ALA A 69 2.75 17.51 -17.41
N ILE A 70 2.42 16.93 -16.25
CA ILE A 70 1.54 17.56 -15.25
C ILE A 70 2.19 17.65 -13.87
N GLY A 71 2.96 16.63 -13.49
CA GLY A 71 3.53 16.50 -12.16
C GLY A 71 4.99 16.93 -12.10
N GLN A 72 5.26 18.22 -11.94
CA GLN A 72 6.63 18.68 -11.73
C GLN A 72 7.14 18.21 -10.36
N GLY A 73 8.26 17.46 -10.36
CA GLY A 73 8.92 16.97 -9.15
C GLY A 73 8.48 15.61 -8.60
N SER A 74 7.41 15.02 -9.14
CA SER A 74 7.01 13.66 -8.77
C SER A 74 7.83 12.60 -9.49
N LYS A 75 8.13 11.49 -8.81
CA LYS A 75 8.78 10.33 -9.43
C LYS A 75 7.75 9.32 -9.91
N MET A 76 7.99 8.74 -11.08
CA MET A 76 7.19 7.66 -11.63
C MET A 76 7.84 6.31 -11.33
N GLY A 77 7.05 5.37 -10.85
CA GLY A 77 7.53 4.03 -10.52
C GLY A 77 6.52 2.94 -10.81
N VAL A 78 6.92 1.72 -10.53
CA VAL A 78 6.05 0.53 -10.60
C VAL A 78 5.91 -0.09 -9.21
N THR A 79 4.76 -0.72 -8.96
CA THR A 79 4.55 -1.46 -7.70
C THR A 79 3.86 -2.80 -7.93
N ARG A 80 4.20 -3.77 -7.10
CA ARG A 80 3.46 -5.02 -6.93
C ARG A 80 2.72 -4.98 -5.61
N VAL A 81 1.44 -4.71 -5.65
CA VAL A 81 0.58 -4.65 -4.46
C VAL A 81 0.32 -6.02 -3.84
N THR A 82 0.82 -7.08 -4.45
CA THR A 82 0.74 -8.45 -3.95
C THR A 82 1.88 -8.76 -2.99
N ASN A 83 3.13 -8.82 -3.50
CA ASN A 83 4.30 -9.12 -2.68
C ASN A 83 5.61 -8.99 -3.49
N PHE A 84 6.75 -9.21 -2.79
CA PHE A 84 8.08 -9.23 -3.40
C PHE A 84 8.27 -10.34 -4.44
N VAL A 85 7.63 -11.49 -4.27
CA VAL A 85 7.80 -12.63 -5.22
C VAL A 85 7.35 -12.23 -6.62
N ASP A 86 6.22 -11.55 -6.72
CA ASP A 86 5.70 -11.06 -8.01
C ASP A 86 6.59 -9.98 -8.62
N LEU A 87 7.17 -9.11 -7.78
CA LEU A 87 8.17 -8.15 -8.24
C LEU A 87 9.41 -8.87 -8.78
N ASN A 88 9.90 -9.89 -8.08
CA ASN A 88 11.10 -10.63 -8.46
C ASN A 88 10.91 -11.46 -9.75
N ARG A 89 9.68 -11.96 -9.99
CA ARG A 89 9.33 -12.67 -11.22
C ARG A 89 9.22 -11.77 -12.45
N ALA A 90 8.82 -10.52 -12.23
CA ALA A 90 8.62 -9.53 -13.29
C ALA A 90 9.35 -8.23 -12.91
N ARG A 91 10.68 -8.30 -12.93
CA ARG A 91 11.55 -7.17 -12.58
C ARG A 91 11.36 -6.03 -13.57
N PRO A 92 11.33 -4.78 -13.09
CA PRO A 92 11.22 -3.63 -13.98
C PRO A 92 12.55 -3.41 -14.75
N GLU A 93 12.51 -3.55 -16.05
CA GLU A 93 13.70 -3.43 -16.93
C GLU A 93 13.89 -2.02 -17.50
N SER A 94 12.91 -1.13 -17.34
CA SER A 94 12.94 0.19 -17.96
C SER A 94 13.74 1.19 -17.12
N ASP A 95 14.69 1.89 -17.76
CA ASP A 95 15.40 3.05 -17.18
C ASP A 95 14.46 4.22 -16.84
N LEU A 96 13.26 4.20 -17.37
CA LEU A 96 12.24 5.19 -17.06
C LEU A 96 11.56 4.99 -15.70
N VAL A 97 11.73 3.82 -15.08
CA VAL A 97 11.22 3.51 -13.74
C VAL A 97 12.10 4.18 -12.69
N GLN A 98 11.59 5.22 -12.05
CA GLN A 98 12.31 6.03 -11.07
C GLN A 98 12.12 5.58 -9.62
N ALA A 99 11.16 4.70 -9.35
CA ALA A 99 10.91 4.11 -8.04
C ALA A 99 10.32 2.72 -8.19
N VAL A 100 10.54 1.84 -7.22
CA VAL A 100 10.02 0.47 -7.23
C VAL A 100 9.33 0.18 -5.91
N GLY A 101 8.16 -0.44 -5.96
CA GLY A 101 7.41 -0.78 -4.76
C GLY A 101 6.90 -2.22 -4.75
N PHE A 102 6.61 -2.71 -3.56
CA PHE A 102 5.89 -3.96 -3.35
C PHE A 102 5.22 -3.97 -1.97
N ALA A 103 4.17 -4.78 -1.83
CA ALA A 103 3.48 -4.97 -0.57
C ALA A 103 4.19 -6.00 0.31
N ILE A 104 3.99 -5.87 1.61
CA ILE A 104 4.40 -6.87 2.61
C ILE A 104 3.20 -7.24 3.48
N ASN A 105 3.05 -8.54 3.69
CA ASN A 105 2.16 -9.09 4.69
C ASN A 105 2.76 -10.40 5.23
N PRO A 106 2.56 -10.75 6.52
CA PRO A 106 3.20 -11.91 7.11
C PRO A 106 2.43 -13.21 6.89
N GLN A 107 1.18 -13.14 6.39
CA GLN A 107 0.26 -14.27 6.39
C GLN A 107 0.02 -14.82 4.98
N ILE A 108 1.05 -15.38 4.36
CA ILE A 108 0.92 -16.09 3.07
C ILE A 108 0.68 -17.59 3.29
N HIS A 109 1.49 -18.24 4.14
CA HIS A 109 1.46 -19.69 4.34
C HIS A 109 1.36 -20.11 5.81
N ALA A 110 1.53 -19.17 6.74
CA ALA A 110 1.43 -19.40 8.18
C ALA A 110 0.69 -18.24 8.84
N PHE A 111 -0.12 -18.57 9.87
CA PHE A 111 -1.11 -17.64 10.42
C PHE A 111 -1.05 -17.54 11.94
N ASP A 112 -0.20 -18.35 12.57
CA ASP A 112 0.01 -18.33 14.01
C ASP A 112 0.95 -17.20 14.43
N HIS A 113 0.88 -16.80 15.70
CA HIS A 113 1.66 -15.70 16.24
C HIS A 113 3.18 -15.93 16.13
N ALA A 114 3.65 -17.16 16.36
CA ALA A 114 5.07 -17.47 16.32
C ALA A 114 5.62 -17.26 14.91
N SER A 115 4.98 -17.84 13.90
CA SER A 115 5.37 -17.69 12.49
C SER A 115 5.37 -16.25 12.03
N ILE A 116 4.36 -15.46 12.44
CA ILE A 116 4.27 -14.03 12.11
C ILE A 116 5.43 -13.24 12.71
N VAL A 117 5.79 -13.50 13.97
CA VAL A 117 6.91 -12.81 14.64
C VAL A 117 8.26 -13.27 14.07
N GLU A 118 8.43 -14.57 13.87
CA GLU A 118 9.66 -15.14 13.32
C GLU A 118 9.94 -14.70 11.87
N SER A 119 8.90 -14.29 11.13
CA SER A 119 9.04 -13.75 9.77
C SER A 119 9.47 -12.27 9.71
N LEU A 120 9.50 -11.54 10.82
CA LEU A 120 9.87 -10.12 10.84
C LEU A 120 11.25 -9.81 10.19
N PRO A 121 12.32 -10.59 10.42
CA PRO A 121 13.60 -10.37 9.73
C PRO A 121 13.51 -10.43 8.20
N MET A 122 12.54 -11.18 7.66
CA MET A 122 12.35 -11.29 6.22
C MET A 122 12.00 -9.94 5.56
N HIS A 123 11.51 -8.96 6.32
CA HIS A 123 11.27 -7.61 5.79
C HIS A 123 12.57 -6.97 5.30
N ALA A 124 13.66 -7.09 6.03
CA ALA A 124 14.97 -6.63 5.58
C ALA A 124 15.49 -7.46 4.40
N GLU A 125 15.39 -8.77 4.49
CA GLU A 125 15.86 -9.71 3.46
C GLU A 125 15.22 -9.43 2.08
N VAL A 126 13.90 -9.21 2.02
CA VAL A 126 13.23 -8.92 0.74
C VAL A 126 13.62 -7.56 0.18
N VAL A 127 13.91 -6.57 1.03
CA VAL A 127 14.41 -5.26 0.63
C VAL A 127 15.82 -5.36 0.06
N GLU A 128 16.72 -6.06 0.74
CA GLU A 128 18.10 -6.31 0.29
C GLU A 128 18.12 -7.06 -1.05
N ASN A 129 17.27 -8.09 -1.19
CA ASN A 129 17.12 -8.80 -2.45
C ASN A 129 16.55 -7.91 -3.57
N ALA A 130 15.62 -7.02 -3.27
CA ALA A 130 15.12 -6.05 -4.24
C ALA A 130 16.24 -5.09 -4.70
N ARG A 131 17.10 -4.62 -3.79
CA ARG A 131 18.23 -3.73 -4.10
C ARG A 131 19.17 -4.31 -5.16
N GLN A 132 19.33 -5.63 -5.22
CA GLN A 132 20.22 -6.27 -6.20
C GLN A 132 19.85 -5.99 -7.66
N PHE A 133 18.57 -5.70 -7.95
CA PHE A 133 18.12 -5.40 -9.31
C PHE A 133 17.49 -3.99 -9.44
N THR A 134 17.16 -3.34 -8.34
CA THR A 134 16.65 -1.96 -8.38
C THR A 134 17.78 -0.92 -8.29
N GLY A 135 18.95 -1.30 -7.77
CA GLY A 135 20.07 -0.37 -7.54
C GLY A 135 19.66 0.74 -6.58
N ASP A 136 20.06 1.98 -6.91
CA ASP A 136 19.80 3.16 -6.08
C ASP A 136 18.39 3.76 -6.24
N ARG A 137 17.51 3.09 -6.98
CA ARG A 137 16.12 3.54 -7.11
C ARG A 137 15.40 3.48 -5.78
N PRO A 138 14.62 4.52 -5.40
CA PRO A 138 13.80 4.48 -4.21
C PRO A 138 12.95 3.22 -4.10
N LEU A 139 13.00 2.58 -2.93
CA LEU A 139 12.14 1.45 -2.57
C LEU A 139 10.98 1.95 -1.71
N VAL A 140 9.78 1.84 -2.26
CA VAL A 140 8.53 2.31 -1.66
C VAL A 140 7.72 1.08 -1.23
N ILE A 141 7.82 0.72 0.03
CA ILE A 141 7.21 -0.51 0.56
C ILE A 141 5.79 -0.22 1.02
N GLY A 142 4.84 -0.92 0.42
CA GLY A 142 3.42 -0.79 0.78
C GLY A 142 2.43 -1.31 -0.27
N PRO A 143 1.20 -1.59 0.17
CA PRO A 143 0.74 -1.55 1.56
C PRO A 143 1.38 -2.61 2.44
N ILE A 144 1.62 -2.28 3.71
CA ILE A 144 2.09 -3.22 4.73
C ILE A 144 0.89 -3.52 5.63
N THR A 145 0.39 -4.75 5.58
CA THR A 145 -0.85 -5.15 6.25
C THR A 145 -0.70 -6.51 6.90
N MET A 146 -1.50 -6.81 7.92
CA MET A 146 -1.49 -8.12 8.57
C MET A 146 -1.94 -9.24 7.62
N THR A 147 -2.86 -8.94 6.70
CA THR A 147 -3.37 -9.89 5.70
C THR A 147 -3.11 -9.36 4.29
N PRO A 148 -2.96 -10.25 3.29
CA PRO A 148 -2.88 -9.84 1.90
C PRO A 148 -4.07 -8.96 1.51
N GLN A 149 -3.78 -7.83 0.86
CA GLN A 149 -4.80 -6.97 0.27
C GLN A 149 -4.95 -7.34 -1.20
N LEU A 150 -5.86 -8.27 -1.50
CA LEU A 150 -6.14 -8.69 -2.86
C LEU A 150 -7.10 -7.70 -3.51
N LEU A 151 -6.56 -6.76 -4.27
CA LEU A 151 -7.34 -5.72 -4.95
C LEU A 151 -8.21 -6.25 -6.12
N ASP A 152 -8.05 -7.53 -6.47
CA ASP A 152 -8.72 -8.13 -7.63
C ASP A 152 -9.96 -8.95 -7.27
N GLY A 153 -10.40 -8.90 -6.00
CA GLY A 153 -11.57 -9.66 -5.56
C GLY A 153 -11.37 -11.19 -5.51
N ASN A 154 -10.17 -11.67 -5.78
CA ASN A 154 -9.81 -13.08 -5.63
C ASN A 154 -9.53 -13.40 -4.17
N ASP A 155 -10.50 -14.00 -3.54
CA ASP A 155 -10.55 -14.32 -2.11
C ASP A 155 -9.85 -15.65 -1.75
N GLU A 156 -8.90 -16.08 -2.58
CA GLU A 156 -8.29 -17.41 -2.49
C GLU A 156 -7.59 -17.66 -1.14
N TYR A 157 -7.13 -16.60 -0.47
CA TYR A 157 -6.46 -16.69 0.84
C TYR A 157 -7.35 -16.27 2.02
N GLY A 158 -8.37 -15.46 1.78
CA GLY A 158 -9.20 -14.88 2.84
C GLY A 158 -10.20 -15.86 3.46
N GLY A 159 -10.75 -16.76 2.65
CA GLY A 159 -11.76 -17.72 3.10
C GLY A 159 -11.26 -18.78 4.07
N LEU A 160 -9.95 -19.03 4.14
CA LEU A 160 -9.34 -20.04 5.00
C LEU A 160 -9.15 -19.57 6.46
N LEU A 161 -9.21 -18.26 6.73
CA LEU A 161 -8.75 -17.70 7.99
C LEU A 161 -9.84 -17.39 9.01
N ARG A 162 -11.15 -17.50 8.67
CA ARG A 162 -12.16 -16.84 9.50
C ARG A 162 -13.51 -17.53 9.60
N GLY A 163 -13.95 -17.68 10.84
CA GLY A 163 -15.35 -17.92 11.19
C GLY A 163 -16.18 -16.64 11.04
N GLY A 164 -16.57 -16.34 9.83
CA GLY A 164 -17.82 -15.69 9.44
C GLY A 164 -18.13 -14.22 9.78
N ALA A 165 -17.41 -13.53 10.67
CA ALA A 165 -17.84 -12.20 11.14
C ALA A 165 -17.05 -11.01 10.55
N LEU A 166 -15.80 -11.21 10.13
CA LEU A 166 -14.95 -10.15 9.61
C LEU A 166 -14.80 -10.25 8.09
N PRO A 167 -14.60 -9.12 7.39
CA PRO A 167 -14.17 -9.15 6.00
C PRO A 167 -12.87 -9.93 5.84
N THR A 168 -12.71 -10.61 4.73
CA THR A 168 -11.59 -11.52 4.45
C THR A 168 -10.22 -10.84 4.48
N PHE A 169 -10.19 -9.54 4.22
CA PHE A 169 -8.98 -8.71 4.23
C PHE A 169 -8.64 -8.12 5.61
N VAL A 170 -9.42 -8.43 6.67
CA VAL A 170 -9.20 -7.94 8.04
C VAL A 170 -8.71 -9.05 8.94
N ASP A 171 -7.62 -8.85 9.64
CA ASP A 171 -7.17 -9.73 10.72
C ASP A 171 -7.82 -9.33 12.06
N GLY A 172 -8.36 -10.31 12.79
CA GLY A 172 -8.96 -10.04 14.10
C GLY A 172 -7.98 -9.43 15.12
N ARG A 173 -6.68 -9.68 14.93
CA ARG A 173 -5.61 -9.11 15.78
C ARG A 173 -5.30 -7.65 15.47
N GLN A 174 -5.93 -7.05 14.47
CA GLN A 174 -5.70 -5.64 14.10
C GLN A 174 -5.86 -4.67 15.27
N VAL A 175 -6.76 -4.99 16.21
CA VAL A 175 -7.04 -4.17 17.41
C VAL A 175 -6.33 -4.68 18.66
N GLU A 176 -5.40 -5.61 18.53
CA GLU A 176 -4.68 -6.20 19.65
C GLU A 176 -3.26 -5.60 19.81
N PRO A 177 -2.70 -5.57 21.01
CA PRO A 177 -1.30 -5.17 21.24
C PRO A 177 -0.29 -5.96 20.40
N PHE A 178 -0.65 -7.17 19.96
CA PHE A 178 0.16 -7.98 19.06
C PHE A 178 0.48 -7.26 17.75
N THR A 179 -0.52 -6.63 17.12
CA THR A 179 -0.32 -5.90 15.87
C THR A 179 0.54 -4.65 16.07
N ALA A 180 0.40 -3.95 17.20
CA ALA A 180 1.27 -2.83 17.53
C ALA A 180 2.74 -3.27 17.66
N ALA A 181 2.99 -4.39 18.37
CA ALA A 181 4.34 -4.95 18.51
C ALA A 181 4.91 -5.42 17.17
N TRP A 182 4.10 -6.08 16.35
CA TRP A 182 4.49 -6.50 15.00
C TRP A 182 4.81 -5.30 14.10
N THR A 183 4.00 -4.24 14.16
CA THR A 183 4.24 -3.00 13.40
C THR A 183 5.57 -2.36 13.79
N LEU A 184 5.87 -2.29 15.09
CA LEU A 184 7.15 -1.76 15.56
C LEU A 184 8.33 -2.61 15.09
N GLY A 185 8.21 -3.94 15.16
CA GLY A 185 9.21 -4.87 14.64
C GLY A 185 9.42 -4.73 13.14
N SER A 186 8.33 -4.60 12.39
CA SER A 186 8.37 -4.36 10.94
C SER A 186 9.07 -3.04 10.60
N LEU A 187 8.71 -1.95 11.28
CA LEU A 187 9.37 -0.64 11.14
C LEU A 187 10.88 -0.73 11.39
N LYS A 188 11.29 -1.44 12.44
CA LYS A 188 12.70 -1.63 12.76
C LYS A 188 13.45 -2.28 11.59
N TYR A 189 12.98 -3.42 11.08
CA TYR A 189 13.67 -4.13 10.01
C TYR A 189 13.68 -3.36 8.68
N LEU A 190 12.61 -2.65 8.35
CA LEU A 190 12.55 -1.82 7.17
C LEU A 190 13.46 -0.58 7.27
N ALA A 191 13.56 0.02 8.46
CA ALA A 191 14.47 1.13 8.72
C ALA A 191 15.93 0.69 8.62
N ASP A 192 16.28 -0.45 9.21
CA ASP A 192 17.63 -1.03 9.13
C ASP A 192 18.02 -1.33 7.66
N ALA A 193 17.08 -1.79 6.84
CA ALA A 193 17.26 -2.02 5.41
C ALA A 193 17.23 -0.74 4.55
N SER A 194 17.08 0.44 5.17
CA SER A 194 17.12 1.74 4.52
C SER A 194 16.11 1.87 3.37
N VAL A 195 14.84 1.52 3.61
CA VAL A 195 13.76 1.80 2.65
C VAL A 195 13.49 3.30 2.56
N ASP A 196 13.12 3.77 1.39
CA ASP A 196 12.81 5.20 1.20
C ASP A 196 11.44 5.58 1.76
N SER A 197 10.52 4.63 1.80
CA SER A 197 9.18 4.81 2.35
C SER A 197 8.54 3.49 2.73
N ALA A 198 7.77 3.50 3.83
CA ALA A 198 6.95 2.40 4.29
C ALA A 198 5.53 2.90 4.62
N THR A 199 4.51 2.29 4.00
CA THR A 199 3.11 2.65 4.22
C THR A 199 2.39 1.51 4.90
N PHE A 200 2.01 1.74 6.16
CA PHE A 200 1.31 0.76 6.99
C PHE A 200 -0.20 1.01 6.96
N PHE A 201 -0.96 -0.04 6.82
CA PHE A 201 -2.41 -0.11 7.03
C PHE A 201 -3.22 1.06 6.43
N GLU A 202 -4.26 1.44 7.17
CA GLU A 202 -5.11 2.61 6.96
C GLU A 202 -5.00 3.53 8.19
N THR A 203 -5.30 4.80 8.03
CA THR A 203 -5.38 5.72 9.19
C THR A 203 -6.59 5.38 10.05
N VAL A 204 -7.74 5.23 9.42
CA VAL A 204 -9.01 4.80 10.02
C VAL A 204 -9.67 3.80 9.08
N GLY A 205 -10.49 2.89 9.59
CA GLY A 205 -11.14 1.85 8.81
C GLY A 205 -10.92 0.45 9.39
N TRP A 206 -11.16 -0.57 8.61
CA TRP A 206 -11.03 -1.95 9.05
C TRP A 206 -9.61 -2.36 9.45
N ASN A 207 -8.61 -1.82 8.77
CA ASN A 207 -7.19 -2.00 9.07
C ASN A 207 -6.60 -0.72 9.71
N GLY A 208 -7.45 0.14 10.28
CA GLY A 208 -7.05 1.44 10.81
C GLY A 208 -6.11 1.33 12.02
N LEU A 209 -5.18 2.28 12.09
CA LEU A 209 -4.32 2.50 13.27
C LEU A 209 -5.05 3.31 14.35
N MET A 210 -6.06 4.08 13.95
CA MET A 210 -6.84 4.92 14.86
C MET A 210 -8.28 4.44 14.89
N ASP A 211 -8.84 4.42 16.10
CA ASP A 211 -10.27 4.22 16.29
C ASP A 211 -11.04 5.52 16.07
N ILE A 212 -12.25 5.41 15.54
CA ILE A 212 -13.19 6.52 15.41
C ILE A 212 -14.53 6.13 15.99
N ASP A 213 -15.22 7.09 16.58
CA ASP A 213 -16.56 6.90 17.14
C ASP A 213 -17.66 6.69 16.07
N ASP A 214 -17.31 6.72 14.78
CA ASP A 214 -18.25 6.50 13.69
C ASP A 214 -18.50 5.00 13.47
N VAL A 215 -19.60 4.54 14.03
CA VAL A 215 -20.10 3.15 13.93
C VAL A 215 -20.34 2.70 12.49
N SER A 216 -20.39 3.62 11.52
CA SER A 216 -20.63 3.28 10.11
C SER A 216 -19.42 2.61 9.43
N ALA A 217 -18.23 2.78 9.99
CA ALA A 217 -16.99 2.26 9.42
C ALA A 217 -16.62 0.87 9.95
N ARG A 218 -17.26 0.39 11.03
CA ARG A 218 -16.97 -0.92 11.66
C ARG A 218 -18.25 -1.63 12.08
N PRO A 219 -18.35 -2.96 11.91
CA PRO A 219 -19.46 -3.72 12.48
C PRO A 219 -19.44 -3.64 14.00
N GLN A 220 -20.62 -3.72 14.60
CA GLN A 220 -20.80 -3.71 16.07
C GLN A 220 -20.04 -4.84 16.81
N GLU A 221 -19.56 -5.83 16.09
CA GLU A 221 -18.84 -7.00 16.61
C GLU A 221 -17.31 -6.81 16.68
N PHE A 222 -16.80 -5.76 16.07
CA PHE A 222 -15.37 -5.44 16.20
C PHE A 222 -15.19 -4.64 17.50
N PRO A 223 -14.39 -5.13 18.47
CA PRO A 223 -14.28 -4.47 19.76
C PRO A 223 -13.53 -3.15 19.59
N SER A 224 -14.26 -2.11 19.20
CA SER A 224 -13.73 -0.74 19.24
C SER A 224 -13.83 -0.26 20.69
N LYS A 225 -12.70 -0.04 21.33
CA LYS A 225 -12.65 0.74 22.57
C LYS A 225 -12.36 2.18 22.19
N PRO A 226 -13.26 3.13 22.49
CA PRO A 226 -12.98 4.54 22.28
C PRO A 226 -11.66 4.94 22.95
N GLY A 227 -10.77 5.55 22.20
CA GLY A 227 -9.49 6.07 22.70
C GLY A 227 -8.30 5.11 22.73
N SER A 228 -8.40 3.91 22.16
CA SER A 228 -7.20 3.08 21.94
C SER A 228 -6.42 3.60 20.74
N VAL A 229 -5.37 4.36 20.99
CA VAL A 229 -4.31 4.67 20.02
C VAL A 229 -3.28 3.57 20.16
N PHE A 230 -2.90 2.92 19.08
CA PHE A 230 -1.77 2.00 19.02
C PHE A 230 -0.46 2.75 18.96
#